data_1991208d996a97999c3edf3d8e1bc8cb
#
_entry.id   1991208d996a97999c3edf3d8e1bc8cb
#
_cell.length_a   1.000
_cell.length_b   1.000
_cell.length_c   1.000
_cell.angle_alpha   90.00
_cell.angle_beta   90.00
_cell.angle_gamma   90.00
#
_symmetry.space_group_name_H-M   'P 1'
#
loop_
_entity.id
_entity.type
_entity.pdbx_description
1 polymer ?
#
loop_
_entity_poly.entity_id
_entity_poly.type
_entity_poly.pdbx_seq_one_letter_code
_entity_poly.pdbx_strand_id
1 'polypeptide(L)'
;VMDESVVFSVLIRKFIDRSEPTPAQAQQVIYYSLAIGHHLGVIDCLSAALTCNLIDYRAWIATLAAGSEARRKMEGVPRYGEIVIDHSHVAMLARAFDNALADQTAQQQAWTQSMLGWLAAIHQESAVYIMVRRQYD
;
A
#
# COMPACT_ATOMS: atom_id res chain seq x y z
N VAL A 1 3.12 27.63 0.93
CA VAL A 1 2.05 26.64 0.88
C VAL A 1 2.62 25.28 1.18
N MET A 2 2.08 24.63 2.17
CA MET A 2 2.53 23.31 2.53
C MET A 2 1.80 22.28 1.68
N ASP A 3 2.57 21.48 0.99
CA ASP A 3 2.00 20.42 0.20
C ASP A 3 1.78 19.19 1.07
N GLU A 4 0.63 18.57 0.91
CA GLU A 4 0.36 17.31 1.56
C GLU A 4 0.60 16.19 0.58
N SER A 5 1.29 15.16 1.04
CA SER A 5 1.60 13.98 0.27
C SER A 5 0.93 12.76 0.87
N VAL A 6 0.74 11.75 0.04
CA VAL A 6 0.29 10.44 0.49
C VAL A 6 1.40 9.45 0.21
N VAL A 7 1.80 8.72 1.23
CA VAL A 7 2.93 7.81 1.17
C VAL A 7 2.45 6.39 1.42
N PHE A 8 2.78 5.50 0.49
CA PHE A 8 2.48 4.07 0.59
C PHE A 8 3.75 3.35 1.00
N SER A 9 3.68 2.59 2.08
CA SER A 9 4.81 1.78 2.56
C SER A 9 4.38 0.34 2.65
N VAL A 10 5.19 -0.55 2.12
CA VAL A 10 4.92 -1.99 2.17
C VAL A 10 5.78 -2.58 3.27
N LEU A 11 5.14 -3.23 4.22
CA LEU A 11 5.79 -3.69 5.44
C LEU A 11 5.51 -5.17 5.67
N ILE A 12 6.34 -5.79 6.49
CA ILE A 12 6.16 -7.19 6.86
C ILE A 12 5.99 -7.29 8.37
N ARG A 13 4.89 -7.91 8.78
CA ARG A 13 4.53 -8.05 10.18
C ARG A 13 5.11 -9.32 10.81
N LYS A 14 5.47 -10.27 9.98
CA LYS A 14 5.82 -11.61 10.40
C LYS A 14 6.92 -11.68 11.44
N PHE A 15 7.96 -10.87 11.27
CA PHE A 15 9.09 -10.91 12.19
C PHE A 15 8.77 -10.26 13.54
N ILE A 16 7.75 -9.40 13.58
CA ILE A 16 7.33 -8.75 14.82
C ILE A 16 6.62 -9.75 15.72
N ASP A 17 5.84 -10.65 15.13
CA ASP A 17 5.04 -11.60 15.87
C ASP A 17 5.87 -12.77 16.38
N ARG A 18 7.07 -12.93 15.89
CA ARG A 18 7.93 -13.98 16.37
C ARG A 18 8.69 -13.50 17.58
N SER A 19 8.41 -14.10 18.69
CA SER A 19 9.20 -13.83 19.84
C SER A 19 10.65 -14.15 19.51
N GLU A 20 11.49 -13.26 19.80
CA GLU A 20 12.90 -13.43 19.92
C GLU A 20 13.77 -13.62 18.72
N PRO A 21 13.48 -13.12 17.53
CA PRO A 21 14.57 -13.01 16.59
C PRO A 21 15.53 -11.94 17.11
N THR A 22 16.80 -12.22 17.06
CA THR A 22 17.79 -11.17 17.30
C THR A 22 17.62 -10.12 16.22
N PRO A 23 18.08 -8.89 16.43
CA PRO A 23 17.98 -7.88 15.39
C PRO A 23 18.60 -8.31 14.06
N ALA A 24 19.70 -9.05 14.11
CA ALA A 24 20.31 -9.55 12.90
C ALA A 24 19.44 -10.56 12.18
N GLN A 25 18.81 -11.45 12.93
CA GLN A 25 17.90 -12.43 12.36
C GLN A 25 16.67 -11.76 11.77
N ALA A 26 16.14 -10.76 12.46
CA ALA A 26 14.98 -10.04 11.97
C ALA A 26 15.30 -9.34 10.66
N GLN A 27 16.45 -8.69 10.58
CA GLN A 27 16.86 -8.02 9.35
C GLN A 27 17.04 -9.01 8.22
N GLN A 28 17.61 -10.15 8.51
CA GLN A 28 17.83 -11.16 7.49
C GLN A 28 16.53 -11.72 6.95
N VAL A 29 15.56 -11.93 7.82
CA VAL A 29 14.24 -12.39 7.40
C VAL A 29 13.55 -11.34 6.53
N ILE A 30 13.60 -10.08 6.94
CA ILE A 30 13.03 -9.01 6.15
C ILE A 30 13.69 -8.96 4.78
N TYR A 31 15.00 -8.98 4.75
CA TYR A 31 15.77 -8.91 3.52
C TYR A 31 15.38 -10.05 2.58
N TYR A 32 15.38 -11.25 3.11
CA TYR A 32 15.09 -12.43 2.33
C TYR A 32 13.67 -12.42 1.79
N SER A 33 12.70 -12.10 2.64
CA SER A 33 11.30 -12.06 2.24
C SER A 33 11.05 -11.02 1.16
N LEU A 34 11.67 -9.86 1.29
CA LEU A 34 11.49 -8.80 0.32
C LEU A 34 12.18 -9.10 -1.00
N ALA A 35 13.33 -9.76 -0.96
CA ALA A 35 14.01 -10.17 -2.16
C ALA A 35 13.18 -11.17 -2.96
N ILE A 36 12.55 -12.12 -2.26
CA ILE A 36 11.66 -13.08 -2.89
C ILE A 36 10.41 -12.40 -3.39
N GLY A 37 9.94 -11.41 -2.64
CA GLY A 37 8.72 -10.69 -2.96
C GLY A 37 8.87 -9.66 -4.03
N HIS A 38 9.80 -9.82 -4.94
CA HIS A 38 9.84 -9.01 -6.15
C HIS A 38 10.23 -7.57 -5.96
N HIS A 39 11.41 -7.35 -5.49
CA HIS A 39 11.91 -5.99 -5.50
C HIS A 39 11.36 -5.10 -4.41
N LEU A 40 10.64 -5.65 -3.49
CA LEU A 40 10.28 -4.87 -2.34
C LEU A 40 11.49 -4.51 -1.53
N GLY A 41 12.49 -5.31 -1.49
CA GLY A 41 13.79 -5.02 -0.89
C GLY A 41 13.76 -4.47 0.53
N VAL A 42 14.78 -4.76 1.31
CA VAL A 42 14.89 -4.22 2.66
C VAL A 42 14.83 -2.69 2.65
N ILE A 43 15.41 -2.10 1.62
CA ILE A 43 15.42 -0.65 1.50
C ILE A 43 14.01 -0.12 1.46
N ASP A 44 13.12 -0.81 0.78
CA ASP A 44 11.75 -0.36 0.62
C ASP A 44 10.92 -0.52 1.87
N CYS A 45 11.36 -1.31 2.83
CA CYS A 45 10.71 -1.37 4.13
C CYS A 45 10.75 -0.04 4.85
N LEU A 46 11.84 0.69 4.65
CA LEU A 46 12.09 1.92 5.37
C LEU A 46 11.82 3.15 4.52
N SER A 47 11.58 2.95 3.23
CA SER A 47 11.31 4.05 2.32
C SER A 47 9.96 3.83 1.64
N ALA A 48 9.41 4.89 1.09
CA ALA A 48 8.11 4.84 0.46
C ALA A 48 8.17 4.03 -0.83
N ALA A 49 7.20 3.13 -1.00
CA ALA A 49 7.03 2.40 -2.25
C ALA A 49 6.38 3.28 -3.30
N LEU A 50 5.56 4.24 -2.86
CA LEU A 50 4.91 5.21 -3.73
C LEU A 50 4.62 6.45 -2.93
N THR A 51 4.86 7.60 -3.53
CA THR A 51 4.47 8.88 -2.94
C THR A 51 3.75 9.68 -4.00
N CYS A 52 2.62 10.24 -3.66
CA CYS A 52 1.89 11.12 -4.55
C CYS A 52 1.31 12.29 -3.77
N ASN A 53 0.93 13.31 -4.50
CA ASN A 53 0.31 14.49 -3.95
C ASN A 53 -1.12 14.15 -3.49
N LEU A 54 -1.58 14.79 -2.43
CA LEU A 54 -2.91 14.50 -1.88
C LEU A 54 -4.03 14.80 -2.89
N ILE A 55 -3.88 15.85 -3.67
CA ILE A 55 -4.89 16.19 -4.68
C ILE A 55 -4.97 15.09 -5.73
N ASP A 56 -3.82 14.61 -6.17
CA ASP A 56 -3.76 13.54 -7.16
C ASP A 56 -4.26 12.22 -6.58
N TYR A 57 -3.98 11.97 -5.30
CA TYR A 57 -4.50 10.81 -4.61
C TYR A 57 -6.03 10.83 -4.58
N ARG A 58 -6.61 11.98 -4.24
CA ARG A 58 -8.07 12.13 -4.20
C ARG A 58 -8.69 11.90 -5.58
N ALA A 59 -8.04 12.41 -6.62
CA ALA A 59 -8.54 12.21 -7.99
C ALA A 59 -8.49 10.73 -8.36
N TRP A 60 -7.44 10.03 -7.94
CA TRP A 60 -7.29 8.62 -8.23
C TRP A 60 -8.37 7.78 -7.53
N ILE A 61 -8.56 7.97 -6.24
CA ILE A 61 -9.56 7.17 -5.52
C ILE A 61 -10.99 7.55 -5.92
N ALA A 62 -11.19 8.74 -6.49
CA ALA A 62 -12.50 9.13 -7.00
C ALA A 62 -12.92 8.29 -8.21
N THR A 63 -12.00 7.57 -8.84
CA THR A 63 -12.34 6.65 -9.92
C THR A 63 -12.97 5.36 -9.41
N LEU A 64 -12.84 5.08 -8.12
CA LEU A 64 -13.51 3.93 -7.51
C LEU A 64 -15.01 4.22 -7.40
N ALA A 65 -15.82 3.17 -7.43
CA ALA A 65 -17.28 3.34 -7.43
C ALA A 65 -17.72 4.12 -6.20
N ALA A 66 -18.55 5.13 -6.41
CA ALA A 66 -19.09 5.97 -5.35
C ALA A 66 -19.86 5.11 -4.35
N GLY A 67 -19.62 5.32 -3.07
CA GLY A 67 -20.30 4.57 -2.02
C GLY A 67 -19.79 3.17 -1.82
N SER A 68 -18.79 2.73 -2.60
CA SER A 68 -18.23 1.39 -2.44
C SER A 68 -17.37 1.31 -1.19
N GLU A 69 -17.21 0.10 -0.70
CA GLU A 69 -16.37 -0.16 0.45
C GLU A 69 -14.92 0.21 0.16
N ALA A 70 -14.45 -0.07 -1.06
CA ALA A 70 -13.10 0.25 -1.46
C ALA A 70 -12.84 1.75 -1.42
N ARG A 71 -13.75 2.53 -1.99
CA ARG A 71 -13.60 3.99 -1.98
C ARG A 71 -13.62 4.53 -0.57
N ARG A 72 -14.51 4.02 0.26
CA ARG A 72 -14.59 4.43 1.66
C ARG A 72 -13.30 4.14 2.40
N LYS A 73 -12.73 2.96 2.15
CA LYS A 73 -11.46 2.56 2.76
C LYS A 73 -10.36 3.54 2.37
N MET A 74 -10.22 3.83 1.09
CA MET A 74 -9.16 4.71 0.60
C MET A 74 -9.38 6.17 1.03
N GLU A 75 -10.62 6.58 1.21
CA GLU A 75 -10.92 7.93 1.72
C GLU A 75 -10.52 8.09 3.17
N GLY A 76 -10.22 7.01 3.86
CA GLY A 76 -9.72 7.08 5.23
C GLY A 76 -8.41 7.84 5.34
N VAL A 77 -7.59 7.89 4.28
CA VAL A 77 -6.32 8.62 4.33
C VAL A 77 -6.55 10.13 4.49
N PRO A 78 -7.30 10.79 3.61
CA PRO A 78 -7.56 12.21 3.82
C PRO A 78 -8.38 12.50 5.08
N ARG A 79 -9.23 11.56 5.48
CA ARG A 79 -10.10 11.78 6.63
C ARG A 79 -9.41 11.57 7.97
N TYR A 80 -8.63 10.49 8.10
CA TYR A 80 -8.02 10.11 9.37
C TYR A 80 -6.50 10.27 9.38
N GLY A 81 -5.89 10.46 8.21
CA GLY A 81 -4.45 10.62 8.09
C GLY A 81 -3.70 9.34 7.80
N GLU A 82 -4.31 8.18 8.01
CA GLU A 82 -3.61 6.91 7.84
C GLU A 82 -4.60 5.76 7.72
N ILE A 83 -4.26 4.79 6.88
CA ILE A 83 -4.99 3.52 6.85
C ILE A 83 -3.98 2.39 6.74
N VAL A 84 -4.43 1.19 7.12
CA VAL A 84 -3.66 -0.03 6.94
C VAL A 84 -4.45 -0.96 6.01
N ILE A 85 -3.77 -1.51 5.03
CA ILE A 85 -4.34 -2.48 4.10
C ILE A 85 -3.66 -3.82 4.36
N ASP A 86 -4.43 -4.82 4.75
CA ASP A 86 -3.91 -6.14 5.04
C ASP A 86 -4.63 -7.21 4.22
N HIS A 87 -4.37 -8.46 4.54
CA HIS A 87 -4.90 -9.59 3.80
C HIS A 87 -6.44 -9.55 3.71
N SER A 88 -7.11 -9.05 4.73
CA SER A 88 -8.57 -9.04 4.74
C SER A 88 -9.18 -8.06 3.73
N HIS A 89 -8.38 -7.13 3.22
CA HIS A 89 -8.85 -6.12 2.26
C HIS A 89 -8.52 -6.45 0.81
N VAL A 90 -7.72 -7.52 0.56
CA VAL A 90 -7.14 -7.78 -0.76
C VAL A 90 -8.20 -7.96 -1.83
N ALA A 91 -9.14 -8.87 -1.62
CA ALA A 91 -10.11 -9.20 -2.67
C ALA A 91 -10.98 -7.99 -3.03
N MET A 92 -11.42 -7.28 -2.02
CA MET A 92 -12.30 -6.12 -2.20
C MET A 92 -11.58 -5.00 -2.95
N LEU A 93 -10.35 -4.68 -2.54
CA LEU A 93 -9.59 -3.61 -3.17
C LEU A 93 -9.13 -3.99 -4.56
N ALA A 94 -8.67 -5.23 -4.77
CA ALA A 94 -8.20 -5.66 -6.07
C ALA A 94 -9.32 -5.58 -7.11
N ARG A 95 -10.51 -6.03 -6.74
CA ARG A 95 -11.65 -5.96 -7.64
C ARG A 95 -12.01 -4.53 -7.98
N ALA A 96 -12.04 -3.66 -6.98
CA ALA A 96 -12.44 -2.27 -7.19
C ALA A 96 -11.45 -1.52 -8.07
N PHE A 97 -10.16 -1.69 -7.81
CA PHE A 97 -9.14 -1.02 -8.61
C PHE A 97 -9.09 -1.56 -10.03
N ASP A 98 -9.23 -2.87 -10.19
CA ASP A 98 -9.25 -3.47 -11.52
C ASP A 98 -10.42 -2.94 -12.34
N ASN A 99 -11.59 -2.83 -11.72
CA ASN A 99 -12.78 -2.33 -12.40
C ASN A 99 -12.66 -0.84 -12.75
N ALA A 100 -11.86 -0.10 -12.02
CA ALA A 100 -11.70 1.34 -12.23
C ALA A 100 -10.69 1.68 -13.33
N LEU A 101 -9.88 0.72 -13.77
CA LEU A 101 -8.79 0.99 -14.71
C LEU A 101 -9.23 1.73 -15.96
N ALA A 102 -10.38 1.35 -16.52
CA ALA A 102 -10.87 1.94 -17.76
C ALA A 102 -11.15 3.44 -17.63
N ASP A 103 -11.45 3.91 -16.43
CA ASP A 103 -11.78 5.31 -16.17
C ASP A 103 -10.60 6.13 -15.67
N GLN A 104 -9.42 5.55 -15.63
CA GLN A 104 -8.26 6.19 -15.05
C GLN A 104 -7.33 6.77 -16.11
N THR A 105 -6.60 7.82 -15.72
CA THR A 105 -5.54 8.38 -16.56
C THR A 105 -4.38 7.39 -16.61
N ALA A 106 -3.44 7.62 -17.51
CA ALA A 106 -2.25 6.76 -17.65
C ALA A 106 -1.48 6.69 -16.33
N GLN A 107 -1.31 7.81 -15.65
CA GLN A 107 -0.60 7.83 -14.38
C GLN A 107 -1.37 7.07 -13.31
N GLN A 108 -2.68 7.26 -13.23
CA GLN A 108 -3.51 6.55 -12.28
C GLN A 108 -3.50 5.05 -12.54
N GLN A 109 -3.48 4.65 -13.80
CA GLN A 109 -3.37 3.23 -14.16
C GLN A 109 -2.04 2.65 -13.69
N ALA A 110 -0.95 3.42 -13.80
CA ALA A 110 0.35 2.97 -13.32
C ALA A 110 0.31 2.74 -11.80
N TRP A 111 -0.30 3.66 -11.06
CA TRP A 111 -0.45 3.50 -9.61
C TRP A 111 -1.32 2.30 -9.27
N THR A 112 -2.39 2.09 -10.03
CA THR A 112 -3.27 0.94 -9.84
C THR A 112 -2.52 -0.36 -10.09
N GLN A 113 -1.69 -0.41 -11.11
CA GLN A 113 -0.89 -1.61 -11.38
C GLN A 113 0.06 -1.90 -10.21
N SER A 114 0.69 -0.87 -9.65
CA SER A 114 1.52 -1.04 -8.47
C SER A 114 0.70 -1.56 -7.29
N MET A 115 -0.47 -0.97 -7.05
CA MET A 115 -1.35 -1.40 -5.97
C MET A 115 -1.76 -2.85 -6.14
N LEU A 116 -2.14 -3.25 -7.35
CA LEU A 116 -2.54 -4.63 -7.61
C LEU A 116 -1.37 -5.59 -7.36
N GLY A 117 -0.15 -5.18 -7.69
CA GLY A 117 1.04 -5.97 -7.40
C GLY A 117 1.26 -6.17 -5.91
N TRP A 118 1.09 -5.10 -5.11
CA TRP A 118 1.22 -5.20 -3.66
C TRP A 118 0.11 -6.05 -3.06
N LEU A 119 -1.12 -5.91 -3.57
CA LEU A 119 -2.23 -6.74 -3.10
C LEU A 119 -1.98 -8.22 -3.41
N ALA A 120 -1.40 -8.52 -4.56
CA ALA A 120 -1.03 -9.89 -4.89
C ALA A 120 0.03 -10.43 -3.92
N ALA A 121 1.00 -9.59 -3.55
CA ALA A 121 2.02 -9.98 -2.58
C ALA A 121 1.40 -10.27 -1.21
N ILE A 122 0.44 -9.45 -0.78
CA ILE A 122 -0.28 -9.68 0.47
C ILE A 122 -1.07 -10.97 0.41
N HIS A 123 -1.68 -11.25 -0.74
CA HIS A 123 -2.44 -12.47 -0.92
C HIS A 123 -1.56 -13.72 -0.74
N GLN A 124 -0.33 -13.66 -1.25
CA GLN A 124 0.61 -14.77 -1.15
C GLN A 124 1.24 -14.89 0.23
N GLU A 125 1.46 -13.76 0.91
CA GLU A 125 2.09 -13.74 2.22
C GLU A 125 1.31 -12.78 3.12
N SER A 126 0.45 -13.34 3.95
CA SER A 126 -0.47 -12.56 4.79
C SER A 126 0.23 -11.70 5.83
N ALA A 127 1.51 -11.92 6.08
CA ALA A 127 2.28 -11.07 6.98
C ALA A 127 2.65 -9.73 6.36
N VAL A 128 2.53 -9.61 5.04
CA VAL A 128 2.76 -8.34 4.34
C VAL A 128 1.53 -7.45 4.48
N TYR A 129 1.74 -6.18 4.66
CA TYR A 129 0.65 -5.21 4.70
C TYR A 129 1.15 -3.87 4.16
N ILE A 130 0.20 -3.00 3.84
CA ILE A 130 0.51 -1.67 3.33
C ILE A 130 0.03 -0.65 4.34
N MET A 131 0.88 0.32 4.63
CA MET A 131 0.47 1.49 5.41
C MET A 131 0.42 2.67 4.46
N VAL A 132 -0.68 3.41 4.48
CA VAL A 132 -0.87 4.59 3.64
C VAL A 132 -1.05 5.77 4.56
N ARG A 133 -0.18 6.75 4.43
CA ARG A 133 -0.17 7.91 5.34
C ARG A 133 -0.21 9.21 4.58
N ARG A 134 -0.95 10.15 5.12
CA ARG A 134 -0.90 11.53 4.69
C ARG A 134 0.17 12.25 5.51
N GLN A 135 1.03 12.99 4.84
CA GLN A 135 2.07 13.73 5.55
C GLN A 135 2.30 15.07 4.88
N TYR A 136 2.84 15.99 5.65
CA TYR A 136 3.20 17.32 5.16
C TYR A 136 4.68 17.33 4.79
N ASP A 137 4.96 18.02 3.72
CA ASP A 137 6.34 18.19 3.27
C ASP A 137 7.01 19.37 3.97
#